data_2ffedeb73c0b27ec81dced942835f98a
#
_entry.id   2ffedeb73c0b27ec81dced942835f98a
#
_cell.length_a   1.000
_cell.length_b   1.000
_cell.length_c   1.000
_cell.angle_alpha   90.00
_cell.angle_beta   90.00
_cell.angle_gamma   90.00
#
_symmetry.space_group_name_H-M   'P 1'
#
loop_
_entity.id
_entity.type
_entity.pdbx_description
1 polymer ?
#
loop_
_entity_poly.entity_id
_entity_poly.type
_entity_poly.pdbx_seq_one_letter_code
_entity_poly.pdbx_strand_id
1 'polypeptide(L)'
;MTSASLPEDPRLAGVARELEKTRGAAMLCDSNWTLVWVSEDLKALIGESDPQKLGYGKHIVACYISETWARRITAESQARSFFNEFPLFMHDTPGGKAGLFEIVRTALKQFPDAMSEWADPSIDRDQIVEVLFGAIEPQEPATVWMNQFDFLQEGLPPTPINGLHIRLHDHDGEFIGTAVLYDPGLPARVLSLVARGDEGMFSRMAQLVEPGRHKAAILFADLQDSTAISRRLPSAAYFRLIRAMTTAIDEVVVSRDGIVGKHAGDGVTAFFLRQDLGSASKSARAAIEAARAVAEAAATAAKQVGDETGLIQPESTFMNVAVHWGGTLYMGQLVTGGRLEVTALGDAVNECARIQETARDGEALVSKSLIEQLEVEDARALGIDPDGVVYRAISELPGATEKALRDAGSIPVTVL
;
A
#
# COMPACT_ATOMS: atom_id res chain seq x y z
N MET A 1 -11.01 27.06 22.10
CA MET A 1 -10.39 26.39 20.94
C MET A 1 -10.51 27.33 19.77
N THR A 2 -9.45 28.04 19.41
CA THR A 2 -9.40 28.92 18.24
C THR A 2 -9.46 28.03 17.00
N SER A 3 -10.52 28.19 16.21
CA SER A 3 -10.68 27.50 14.91
C SER A 3 -9.42 27.71 14.07
N ALA A 4 -8.71 26.65 13.71
CA ALA A 4 -7.66 26.72 12.70
C ALA A 4 -8.24 27.42 11.48
N SER A 5 -7.53 28.45 10.96
CA SER A 5 -7.97 29.13 9.75
C SER A 5 -7.96 28.14 8.60
N LEU A 6 -9.12 27.81 8.07
CA LEU A 6 -9.25 26.95 6.89
C LEU A 6 -8.65 27.62 5.66
N PRO A 7 -8.17 26.85 4.67
CA PRO A 7 -7.74 27.39 3.38
C PRO A 7 -8.80 28.27 2.71
N GLU A 8 -8.39 29.28 1.96
CA GLU A 8 -9.30 30.17 1.22
C GLU A 8 -9.99 29.41 0.06
N ASP A 9 -9.31 28.46 -0.58
CA ASP A 9 -9.90 27.60 -1.60
C ASP A 9 -10.92 26.63 -0.94
N PRO A 10 -12.21 26.68 -1.31
CA PRO A 10 -13.24 25.84 -0.71
C PRO A 10 -12.99 24.33 -0.86
N ARG A 11 -12.29 23.91 -1.94
CA ARG A 11 -11.93 22.53 -2.22
C ARG A 11 -10.91 22.04 -1.19
N LEU A 12 -9.84 22.79 -0.99
CA LEU A 12 -8.82 22.50 0.03
C LEU A 12 -9.37 22.63 1.45
N ALA A 13 -10.29 23.58 1.69
CA ALA A 13 -10.98 23.70 2.96
C ALA A 13 -11.85 22.46 3.27
N GLY A 14 -12.41 21.82 2.26
CA GLY A 14 -13.10 20.54 2.38
C GLY A 14 -12.17 19.45 2.86
N VAL A 15 -11.03 19.30 2.21
CA VAL A 15 -9.98 18.31 2.56
C VAL A 15 -9.44 18.57 3.97
N ALA A 16 -9.15 19.83 4.33
CA ALA A 16 -8.68 20.19 5.67
C ALA A 16 -9.64 19.72 6.77
N ARG A 17 -10.97 19.92 6.59
CA ARG A 17 -11.98 19.47 7.55
C ARG A 17 -12.02 17.95 7.71
N GLU A 18 -11.83 17.20 6.63
CA GLU A 18 -11.78 15.73 6.72
C GLU A 18 -10.50 15.27 7.39
N LEU A 19 -9.35 15.84 7.05
CA LEU A 19 -8.07 15.52 7.70
C LEU A 19 -8.09 15.84 9.20
N GLU A 20 -8.71 16.93 9.62
CA GLU A 20 -8.81 17.28 11.05
C GLU A 20 -9.61 16.23 11.86
N LYS A 21 -10.62 15.58 11.23
CA LYS A 21 -11.39 14.51 11.88
C LYS A 21 -10.57 13.24 12.13
N THR A 22 -9.53 12.99 11.32
CA THR A 22 -8.70 11.78 11.43
C THR A 22 -7.73 11.83 12.62
N ARG A 23 -7.55 12.98 13.24
CA ARG A 23 -6.57 13.22 14.31
C ARG A 23 -5.16 12.76 13.93
N GLY A 24 -4.75 13.08 12.71
CA GLY A 24 -3.42 12.79 12.20
C GLY A 24 -2.60 14.06 11.99
N ALA A 25 -1.27 13.94 12.13
CA ALA A 25 -0.37 15.03 11.79
C ALA A 25 -0.37 15.23 10.26
N ALA A 26 -0.88 16.37 9.78
CA ALA A 26 -1.05 16.64 8.37
C ALA A 26 -0.89 18.12 8.02
N MET A 27 -0.54 18.38 6.77
CA MET A 27 -0.55 19.73 6.21
C MET A 27 -1.08 19.72 4.77
N LEU A 28 -1.51 20.89 4.28
CA LEU A 28 -1.92 21.13 2.92
C LEU A 28 -1.11 22.26 2.28
N CYS A 29 -0.66 22.01 1.07
CA CYS A 29 -0.13 23.03 0.16
C CYS A 29 -1.09 23.21 -1.02
N ASP A 30 -1.16 24.42 -1.56
CA ASP A 30 -1.85 24.69 -2.83
C ASP A 30 -1.08 24.12 -4.04
N SER A 31 -1.59 24.36 -5.24
CA SER A 31 -0.96 23.92 -6.50
C SER A 31 0.43 24.52 -6.78
N ASN A 32 0.83 25.54 -6.05
CA ASN A 32 2.14 26.21 -6.17
C ASN A 32 3.06 25.88 -4.98
N TRP A 33 2.74 24.86 -4.19
CA TRP A 33 3.45 24.49 -2.98
C TRP A 33 3.43 25.56 -1.87
N THR A 34 2.41 26.43 -1.84
CA THR A 34 2.21 27.37 -0.74
C THR A 34 1.53 26.67 0.41
N LEU A 35 2.09 26.76 1.62
CA LEU A 35 1.49 26.18 2.82
C LEU A 35 0.18 26.93 3.17
N VAL A 36 -0.94 26.23 3.13
CA VAL A 36 -2.28 26.81 3.36
C VAL A 36 -2.97 26.29 4.61
N TRP A 37 -2.52 25.15 5.15
CA TRP A 37 -3.11 24.59 6.36
C TRP A 37 -2.18 23.57 7.04
N VAL A 38 -2.27 23.49 8.38
CA VAL A 38 -1.56 22.53 9.25
C VAL A 38 -2.54 22.04 10.31
N SER A 39 -2.63 20.71 10.53
CA SER A 39 -3.48 20.10 11.55
C SER A 39 -3.02 20.45 12.98
N GLU A 40 -3.92 20.39 13.93
CA GLU A 40 -3.59 20.62 15.35
C GLU A 40 -2.56 19.59 15.86
N ASP A 41 -2.64 18.33 15.39
CA ASP A 41 -1.67 17.30 15.76
C ASP A 41 -0.27 17.59 15.21
N LEU A 42 -0.16 18.11 13.98
CA LEU A 42 1.14 18.50 13.43
C LEU A 42 1.70 19.75 14.12
N LYS A 43 0.85 20.72 14.47
CA LYS A 43 1.26 21.88 15.30
C LYS A 43 1.81 21.44 16.65
N ALA A 44 1.12 20.48 17.31
CA ALA A 44 1.58 19.90 18.57
C ALA A 44 2.92 19.17 18.41
N LEU A 45 3.10 18.41 17.32
CA LEU A 45 4.34 17.70 17.00
C LEU A 45 5.52 18.68 16.77
N ILE A 46 5.29 19.76 16.00
CA ILE A 46 6.28 20.81 15.74
C ILE A 46 6.53 21.65 17.01
N GLY A 47 5.54 21.77 17.89
CA GLY A 47 5.57 22.65 19.07
C GLY A 47 5.43 24.12 18.73
N GLU A 48 4.68 24.45 17.68
CA GLU A 48 4.38 25.82 17.24
C GLU A 48 2.93 25.91 16.74
N SER A 49 2.21 26.95 17.15
CA SER A 49 0.81 27.18 16.75
C SER A 49 0.58 28.52 16.02
N ASP A 50 1.58 29.38 16.00
CA ASP A 50 1.52 30.66 15.31
C ASP A 50 1.58 30.45 13.78
N PRO A 51 0.53 30.80 13.01
CA PRO A 51 0.51 30.62 11.56
C PRO A 51 1.66 31.31 10.82
N GLN A 52 2.12 32.47 11.31
CA GLN A 52 3.23 33.19 10.67
C GLN A 52 4.55 32.45 10.86
N LYS A 53 4.80 31.88 12.03
CA LYS A 53 5.99 31.09 12.33
C LYS A 53 5.95 29.73 11.64
N LEU A 54 4.77 29.13 11.49
CA LEU A 54 4.55 27.92 10.71
C LEU A 54 4.78 28.16 9.20
N GLY A 55 4.65 29.42 8.73
CA GLY A 55 4.91 29.80 7.35
C GLY A 55 3.69 29.77 6.44
N TYR A 56 2.47 29.93 6.98
CA TYR A 56 1.27 30.06 6.16
C TYR A 56 1.45 31.16 5.09
N GLY A 57 1.04 30.87 3.86
CA GLY A 57 1.22 31.75 2.71
C GLY A 57 2.64 31.77 2.12
N LYS A 58 3.58 30.97 2.65
CA LYS A 58 4.93 30.80 2.10
C LYS A 58 5.04 29.47 1.36
N HIS A 59 5.96 29.44 0.41
CA HIS A 59 6.33 28.19 -0.26
C HIS A 59 6.89 27.17 0.76
N ILE A 60 6.53 25.91 0.64
CA ILE A 60 6.88 24.87 1.61
C ILE A 60 8.40 24.73 1.84
N VAL A 61 9.20 24.92 0.80
CA VAL A 61 10.66 24.90 0.91
C VAL A 61 11.17 26.03 1.81
N ALA A 62 10.58 27.23 1.72
CA ALA A 62 10.93 28.33 2.63
C ALA A 62 10.52 28.02 4.08
N CYS A 63 9.44 27.26 4.28
CA CYS A 63 9.06 26.76 5.60
C CYS A 63 10.12 25.77 6.12
N TYR A 64 10.53 24.78 5.33
CA TYR A 64 11.52 23.77 5.71
C TYR A 64 12.90 24.37 6.07
N ILE A 65 13.29 25.47 5.41
CA ILE A 65 14.52 26.21 5.72
C ILE A 65 14.38 27.03 7.01
N SER A 66 13.16 27.37 7.42
CA SER A 66 12.95 28.19 8.63
C SER A 66 13.34 27.45 9.91
N GLU A 67 13.75 28.20 10.93
CA GLU A 67 14.14 27.65 12.23
C GLU A 67 13.04 26.75 12.86
N THR A 68 11.77 27.09 12.66
CA THR A 68 10.62 26.35 13.19
C THR A 68 10.60 24.90 12.72
N TRP A 69 10.89 24.67 11.44
CA TRP A 69 10.86 23.34 10.82
C TRP A 69 12.24 22.67 10.81
N ALA A 70 13.29 23.41 10.46
CA ALA A 70 14.64 22.87 10.30
C ALA A 70 15.15 22.18 11.58
N ARG A 71 14.89 22.76 12.75
CA ARG A 71 15.28 22.17 14.05
C ARG A 71 14.57 20.87 14.41
N ARG A 72 13.58 20.46 13.63
CA ARG A 72 12.76 19.24 13.88
C ARG A 72 13.21 18.03 13.08
N ILE A 73 14.15 18.18 12.19
CA ILE A 73 14.68 17.06 11.37
C ILE A 73 16.21 17.10 11.38
N THR A 74 16.83 15.93 11.27
CA THR A 74 18.30 15.81 11.25
C THR A 74 18.88 16.44 9.98
N ALA A 75 20.11 16.93 10.05
CA ALA A 75 20.83 17.49 8.89
C ALA A 75 20.93 16.49 7.72
N GLU A 76 21.14 15.20 8.02
CA GLU A 76 21.15 14.13 7.02
C GLU A 76 19.79 14.00 6.31
N SER A 77 18.68 14.06 7.06
CA SER A 77 17.33 14.02 6.50
C SER A 77 17.03 15.27 5.66
N GLN A 78 17.51 16.46 6.07
CA GLN A 78 17.39 17.69 5.28
C GLN A 78 18.11 17.56 3.93
N ALA A 79 19.34 17.07 3.95
CA ALA A 79 20.11 16.87 2.72
C ALA A 79 19.46 15.84 1.80
N ARG A 80 18.97 14.73 2.35
CA ARG A 80 18.24 13.70 1.59
C ARG A 80 16.95 14.23 0.96
N SER A 81 16.16 15.01 1.70
CA SER A 81 14.94 15.65 1.19
C SER A 81 15.26 16.64 0.06
N PHE A 82 16.38 17.37 0.13
CA PHE A 82 16.81 18.23 -0.95
C PHE A 82 16.91 17.48 -2.28
N PHE A 83 17.62 16.36 -2.31
CA PHE A 83 17.82 15.60 -3.54
C PHE A 83 16.55 14.86 -4.01
N ASN A 84 15.70 14.44 -3.10
CA ASN A 84 14.52 13.64 -3.43
C ASN A 84 13.27 14.48 -3.73
N GLU A 85 13.08 15.61 -3.09
CA GLU A 85 11.84 16.38 -3.16
C GLU A 85 11.97 17.67 -4.00
N PHE A 86 13.13 18.32 -4.01
CA PHE A 86 13.29 19.54 -4.79
C PHE A 86 13.03 19.36 -6.28
N PRO A 87 13.45 18.25 -6.94
CA PRO A 87 13.04 17.97 -8.31
C PRO A 87 11.53 18.01 -8.52
N LEU A 88 10.76 17.48 -7.55
CA LEU A 88 9.30 17.41 -7.57
C LEU A 88 8.68 18.80 -7.35
N PHE A 89 9.20 19.55 -6.38
CA PHE A 89 8.74 20.92 -6.12
C PHE A 89 8.99 21.86 -7.31
N MET A 90 10.11 21.70 -8.02
CA MET A 90 10.42 22.46 -9.23
C MET A 90 9.36 22.33 -10.31
N HIS A 91 8.70 21.17 -10.40
CA HIS A 91 7.71 20.92 -11.43
C HIS A 91 6.51 21.88 -11.33
N ASP A 92 5.98 22.07 -10.13
CA ASP A 92 4.76 22.83 -9.91
C ASP A 92 5.03 24.29 -9.42
N THR A 93 6.28 24.61 -9.03
CA THR A 93 6.62 25.96 -8.59
C THR A 93 6.56 26.95 -9.76
N PRO A 94 5.88 28.10 -9.61
CA PRO A 94 5.91 29.15 -10.63
C PRO A 94 7.34 29.54 -11.02
N GLY A 95 7.64 29.50 -12.30
CA GLY A 95 9.00 29.72 -12.82
C GLY A 95 9.92 28.49 -12.73
N GLY A 96 9.40 27.34 -12.30
CA GLY A 96 10.11 26.08 -12.27
C GLY A 96 11.39 26.11 -11.43
N LYS A 97 12.47 25.53 -11.96
CA LYS A 97 13.81 25.51 -11.33
C LYS A 97 14.30 26.90 -10.92
N ALA A 98 14.13 27.92 -11.78
CA ALA A 98 14.55 29.29 -11.49
C ALA A 98 13.71 29.94 -10.39
N GLY A 99 12.40 29.71 -10.39
CA GLY A 99 11.49 30.16 -9.33
C GLY A 99 11.85 29.59 -7.98
N LEU A 100 12.05 28.26 -7.91
CA LEU A 100 12.43 27.59 -6.67
C LEU A 100 13.82 28.05 -6.18
N PHE A 101 14.77 28.24 -7.08
CA PHE A 101 16.10 28.79 -6.74
C PHE A 101 16.00 30.13 -6.02
N GLU A 102 15.20 31.09 -6.53
CA GLU A 102 15.01 32.40 -5.90
C GLU A 102 14.31 32.29 -4.53
N ILE A 103 13.37 31.35 -4.37
CA ILE A 103 12.72 31.09 -3.09
C ILE A 103 13.75 30.60 -2.06
N VAL A 104 14.59 29.62 -2.42
CA VAL A 104 15.66 29.09 -1.54
C VAL A 104 16.65 30.19 -1.18
N ARG A 105 17.15 30.93 -2.17
CA ARG A 105 18.10 32.01 -1.95
C ARG A 105 17.54 33.08 -0.99
N THR A 106 16.27 33.43 -1.15
CA THR A 106 15.60 34.38 -0.29
C THR A 106 15.43 33.87 1.14
N ALA A 107 15.02 32.58 1.29
CA ALA A 107 14.86 31.93 2.59
C ALA A 107 16.21 31.86 3.34
N LEU A 108 17.30 31.48 2.66
CA LEU A 108 18.62 31.37 3.27
C LEU A 108 19.19 32.74 3.72
N LYS A 109 18.81 33.84 3.08
CA LYS A 109 19.15 35.20 3.56
C LYS A 109 18.40 35.50 4.87
N GLN A 110 17.17 35.00 5.06
CA GLN A 110 16.42 35.23 6.28
C GLN A 110 16.88 34.28 7.43
N PHE A 111 17.35 33.10 7.08
CA PHE A 111 17.79 32.06 8.02
C PHE A 111 19.24 31.65 7.73
N PRO A 112 20.22 32.50 8.08
CA PRO A 112 21.61 32.31 7.70
C PRO A 112 22.25 31.03 8.34
N ASP A 113 21.70 30.52 9.41
CA ASP A 113 22.20 29.31 10.08
C ASP A 113 21.57 28.00 9.54
N ALA A 114 20.56 28.14 8.69
CA ALA A 114 19.97 27.00 8.01
C ALA A 114 20.99 26.35 7.10
N MET A 115 21.45 25.27 7.07
CA MET A 115 22.51 24.60 6.31
C MET A 115 23.92 24.66 6.96
N SER A 116 24.06 25.28 8.15
CA SER A 116 25.38 25.42 8.79
C SER A 116 26.00 24.06 9.18
N GLU A 117 25.15 23.02 9.38
CA GLU A 117 25.60 21.70 9.80
C GLU A 117 26.11 20.82 8.65
N TRP A 118 25.75 21.13 7.38
CA TRP A 118 26.13 20.32 6.22
C TRP A 118 26.82 21.10 5.10
N ALA A 119 27.09 22.38 5.32
CA ALA A 119 27.85 23.23 4.42
C ALA A 119 29.15 23.68 5.08
N ASP A 120 30.30 23.54 4.40
CA ASP A 120 31.56 24.09 4.86
C ASP A 120 31.43 25.62 5.01
N PRO A 121 31.70 26.18 6.19
CA PRO A 121 31.56 27.62 6.44
C PRO A 121 32.47 28.50 5.58
N SER A 122 33.52 27.93 4.97
CA SER A 122 34.44 28.67 4.09
C SER A 122 33.93 28.81 2.66
N ILE A 123 32.85 28.13 2.28
CA ILE A 123 32.27 28.17 0.94
C ILE A 123 31.11 29.18 0.93
N ASP A 124 31.06 30.02 -0.11
CA ASP A 124 29.94 30.92 -0.32
C ASP A 124 28.65 30.15 -0.53
N ARG A 125 27.62 30.41 0.29
CA ARG A 125 26.33 29.75 0.25
C ARG A 125 25.60 29.90 -1.07
N ASP A 126 25.66 31.07 -1.67
CA ASP A 126 25.06 31.29 -2.97
C ASP A 126 25.69 30.35 -4.01
N GLN A 127 27.02 30.16 -3.95
CA GLN A 127 27.74 29.24 -4.80
C GLN A 127 27.34 27.75 -4.52
N ILE A 128 27.17 27.37 -3.26
CA ILE A 128 26.69 26.01 -2.90
C ILE A 128 25.30 25.77 -3.52
N VAL A 129 24.38 26.72 -3.35
CA VAL A 129 23.01 26.62 -3.88
C VAL A 129 23.02 26.53 -5.41
N GLU A 130 23.85 27.32 -6.09
CA GLU A 130 24.01 27.24 -7.55
C GLU A 130 24.51 25.87 -8.01
N VAL A 131 25.51 25.31 -7.36
CA VAL A 131 26.04 23.98 -7.68
C VAL A 131 24.98 22.89 -7.44
N LEU A 132 24.29 22.93 -6.29
CA LEU A 132 23.26 21.95 -5.94
C LEU A 132 22.08 22.02 -6.92
N PHE A 133 21.60 23.22 -7.24
CA PHE A 133 20.54 23.37 -8.24
C PHE A 133 21.01 23.01 -9.65
N GLY A 134 22.30 23.21 -9.96
CA GLY A 134 22.90 22.75 -11.22
C GLY A 134 22.82 21.23 -11.40
N ALA A 135 22.89 20.48 -10.31
CA ALA A 135 22.94 19.02 -10.30
C ALA A 135 21.56 18.33 -10.37
N ILE A 136 20.45 19.06 -10.18
CA ILE A 136 19.09 18.50 -10.15
C ILE A 136 18.24 19.07 -11.30
N GLU A 137 17.35 18.23 -11.84
CA GLU A 137 16.41 18.62 -12.89
C GLU A 137 14.95 18.44 -12.41
N PRO A 138 14.00 19.27 -12.88
CA PRO A 138 12.60 19.13 -12.57
C PRO A 138 12.09 17.70 -12.93
N GLN A 139 11.31 17.13 -12.04
CA GLN A 139 10.70 15.81 -12.22
C GLN A 139 9.20 15.91 -11.94
N GLU A 140 8.39 15.32 -12.80
CA GLU A 140 6.95 15.23 -12.58
C GLU A 140 6.67 14.35 -11.35
N PRO A 141 5.92 14.86 -10.35
CA PRO A 141 5.57 14.09 -9.18
C PRO A 141 4.58 12.97 -9.51
N ALA A 142 4.76 11.80 -8.91
CA ALA A 142 3.73 10.77 -8.90
C ALA A 142 2.47 11.29 -8.16
N THR A 143 1.30 10.71 -8.44
CA THR A 143 0.06 11.05 -7.72
C THR A 143 0.21 10.88 -6.21
N VAL A 144 1.00 9.89 -5.80
CA VAL A 144 1.34 9.63 -4.40
C VAL A 144 2.82 9.25 -4.29
N TRP A 145 3.54 9.86 -3.36
CA TRP A 145 4.91 9.45 -3.03
C TRP A 145 5.17 9.62 -1.54
N MET A 146 6.28 9.07 -1.08
CA MET A 146 6.70 9.14 0.31
C MET A 146 8.12 9.66 0.44
N ASN A 147 8.32 10.47 1.46
CA ASN A 147 9.63 10.81 1.98
C ASN A 147 9.76 10.33 3.43
N GLN A 148 10.95 9.89 3.81
CA GLN A 148 11.27 9.49 5.18
C GLN A 148 12.34 10.42 5.75
N PHE A 149 12.12 10.90 6.96
CA PHE A 149 13.08 11.74 7.69
C PHE A 149 13.11 11.39 9.17
N ASP A 150 14.23 11.71 9.81
CA ASP A 150 14.43 11.49 11.23
C ASP A 150 14.04 12.75 11.99
N PHE A 151 12.94 12.63 12.75
CA PHE A 151 12.36 13.73 13.51
C PHE A 151 13.04 13.87 14.88
N LEU A 152 13.33 15.11 15.25
CA LEU A 152 14.01 15.48 16.49
C LEU A 152 12.99 15.96 17.52
N GLN A 153 12.96 15.29 18.67
CA GLN A 153 12.24 15.71 19.85
C GLN A 153 13.20 15.86 21.02
N GLU A 154 12.99 16.87 21.85
CA GLU A 154 13.83 17.13 23.01
C GLU A 154 13.83 15.94 23.98
N GLY A 155 15.01 15.45 24.32
CA GLY A 155 15.19 14.32 25.25
C GLY A 155 14.91 12.93 24.65
N LEU A 156 14.59 12.82 23.35
CA LEU A 156 14.38 11.54 22.67
C LEU A 156 15.40 11.33 21.53
N PRO A 157 15.75 10.07 21.21
CA PRO A 157 16.55 9.79 20.02
C PRO A 157 15.76 10.17 18.76
N PRO A 158 16.47 10.46 17.63
CA PRO A 158 15.82 10.71 16.35
C PRO A 158 14.82 9.60 16.01
N THR A 159 13.60 9.99 15.68
CA THR A 159 12.51 9.05 15.38
C THR A 159 12.19 9.10 13.89
N PRO A 160 12.24 7.97 13.16
CA PRO A 160 11.88 7.95 11.76
C PRO A 160 10.40 8.24 11.57
N ILE A 161 10.09 9.25 10.76
CA ILE A 161 8.74 9.64 10.36
C ILE A 161 8.64 9.55 8.84
N ASN A 162 7.51 9.05 8.36
CA ASN A 162 7.17 9.03 6.95
C ASN A 162 6.23 10.19 6.63
N GLY A 163 6.56 10.98 5.63
CA GLY A 163 5.67 11.97 5.02
C GLY A 163 5.06 11.38 3.75
N LEU A 164 3.76 11.10 3.77
CA LEU A 164 3.00 10.66 2.61
C LEU A 164 2.44 11.87 1.89
N HIS A 165 2.88 12.10 0.67
CA HIS A 165 2.41 13.17 -0.18
C HIS A 165 1.35 12.64 -1.15
N ILE A 166 0.20 13.31 -1.22
CA ILE A 166 -0.93 12.94 -2.07
C ILE A 166 -1.31 14.16 -2.91
N ARG A 167 -1.18 14.06 -4.23
CA ARG A 167 -1.65 15.12 -5.15
C ARG A 167 -3.17 15.11 -5.21
N LEU A 168 -3.76 16.24 -4.94
CA LEU A 168 -5.20 16.44 -4.91
C LEU A 168 -5.66 17.00 -6.24
N HIS A 169 -6.65 16.34 -6.83
CA HIS A 169 -7.32 16.81 -8.04
C HIS A 169 -8.80 17.00 -7.73
N ASP A 170 -9.41 17.97 -8.37
CA ASP A 170 -10.86 18.11 -8.29
C ASP A 170 -11.57 17.13 -9.24
N HIS A 171 -12.90 17.20 -9.25
CA HIS A 171 -13.74 16.32 -10.09
C HIS A 171 -13.56 16.52 -11.60
N ASP A 172 -12.96 17.63 -12.01
CA ASP A 172 -12.63 17.93 -13.42
C ASP A 172 -11.19 17.46 -13.75
N GLY A 173 -10.47 16.92 -12.76
CA GLY A 173 -9.09 16.46 -12.89
C GLY A 173 -8.05 17.57 -12.79
N GLU A 174 -8.44 18.80 -12.40
CA GLU A 174 -7.50 19.89 -12.18
C GLU A 174 -6.70 19.68 -10.90
N PHE A 175 -5.38 19.84 -10.98
CA PHE A 175 -4.50 19.78 -9.80
C PHE A 175 -4.73 21.00 -8.89
N ILE A 176 -5.18 20.76 -7.67
CA ILE A 176 -5.53 21.81 -6.71
C ILE A 176 -4.54 21.97 -5.56
N GLY A 177 -3.68 20.99 -5.35
CA GLY A 177 -2.68 21.04 -4.27
C GLY A 177 -2.23 19.66 -3.80
N THR A 178 -1.45 19.65 -2.72
CA THR A 178 -0.89 18.42 -2.14
C THR A 178 -1.21 18.34 -0.65
N ALA A 179 -1.73 17.18 -0.22
CA ALA A 179 -1.82 16.82 1.18
C ALA A 179 -0.55 16.06 1.59
N VAL A 180 0.00 16.39 2.75
CA VAL A 180 1.10 15.63 3.36
C VAL A 180 0.64 15.11 4.72
N LEU A 181 0.68 13.79 4.87
CA LEU A 181 0.34 13.11 6.12
C LEU A 181 1.61 12.57 6.76
N TYR A 182 1.79 12.83 8.04
CA TYR A 182 2.96 12.41 8.80
C TYR A 182 2.59 11.30 9.77
N ASP A 183 3.27 10.17 9.67
CA ASP A 183 3.05 9.04 10.56
C ASP A 183 4.38 8.43 11.04
N PRO A 184 4.58 8.30 12.37
CA PRO A 184 5.67 7.53 12.91
C PRO A 184 5.39 6.03 12.70
N GLY A 185 5.69 5.50 11.54
CA GLY A 185 5.71 4.07 11.35
C GLY A 185 4.68 3.43 10.40
N LEU A 186 4.07 4.19 9.46
CA LEU A 186 3.38 3.53 8.35
C LEU A 186 4.40 2.69 7.55
N PRO A 187 4.23 1.37 7.49
CA PRO A 187 5.16 0.52 6.75
C PRO A 187 5.18 0.89 5.26
N ALA A 188 6.36 0.88 4.65
CA ALA A 188 6.56 1.15 3.24
C ALA A 188 5.64 0.34 2.29
N ARG A 189 5.11 -0.80 2.76
CA ARG A 189 4.12 -1.60 2.03
C ARG A 189 2.74 -0.96 1.95
N VAL A 190 2.24 -0.35 3.03
CA VAL A 190 0.98 0.41 3.00
C VAL A 190 1.10 1.56 2.02
N LEU A 191 2.24 2.22 2.05
CA LEU A 191 2.55 3.33 1.17
C LEU A 191 2.72 2.91 -0.30
N SER A 192 3.27 1.72 -0.55
CA SER A 192 3.34 1.18 -1.92
C SER A 192 1.96 0.77 -2.45
N LEU A 193 1.05 0.38 -1.57
CA LEU A 193 -0.35 0.12 -1.92
C LEU A 193 -1.07 1.44 -2.27
N VAL A 194 -0.92 2.50 -1.45
CA VAL A 194 -1.45 3.85 -1.75
C VAL A 194 -0.86 4.39 -3.05
N ALA A 195 0.45 4.23 -3.26
CA ALA A 195 1.13 4.67 -4.48
C ALA A 195 0.64 3.97 -5.76
N ARG A 196 0.01 2.80 -5.64
CA ARG A 196 -0.64 2.09 -6.75
C ARG A 196 -2.07 2.55 -7.01
N GLY A 197 -2.58 3.50 -6.23
CA GLY A 197 -3.88 4.13 -6.48
C GLY A 197 -5.10 3.30 -6.15
N ASP A 198 -4.96 2.24 -5.34
CA ASP A 198 -6.11 1.44 -4.91
C ASP A 198 -6.74 1.99 -3.63
N GLU A 199 -7.50 3.06 -3.78
CA GLU A 199 -8.29 3.67 -2.72
C GLU A 199 -9.30 2.67 -2.09
N GLY A 200 -9.89 1.80 -2.90
CA GLY A 200 -10.84 0.79 -2.43
C GLY A 200 -10.21 -0.20 -1.47
N MET A 201 -9.01 -0.70 -1.77
CA MET A 201 -8.29 -1.62 -0.89
C MET A 201 -7.92 -0.96 0.44
N PHE A 202 -7.50 0.34 0.43
CA PHE A 202 -7.22 1.08 1.65
C PHE A 202 -8.46 1.24 2.53
N SER A 203 -9.58 1.59 1.93
CA SER A 203 -10.84 1.73 2.64
C SER A 203 -11.25 0.41 3.30
N ARG A 204 -11.11 -0.71 2.59
CA ARG A 204 -11.38 -2.05 3.14
C ARG A 204 -10.40 -2.44 4.26
N MET A 205 -9.12 -2.16 4.09
CA MET A 205 -8.12 -2.41 5.13
C MET A 205 -8.34 -1.54 6.38
N ALA A 206 -8.75 -0.28 6.21
CA ALA A 206 -9.00 0.62 7.33
C ALA A 206 -10.10 0.10 8.28
N GLN A 207 -11.05 -0.68 7.79
CA GLN A 207 -12.08 -1.31 8.60
C GLN A 207 -11.55 -2.43 9.51
N LEU A 208 -10.33 -2.91 9.27
CA LEU A 208 -9.68 -3.99 10.02
C LEU A 208 -8.61 -3.48 11.02
N VAL A 209 -8.51 -2.17 11.23
CA VAL A 209 -7.59 -1.57 12.22
C VAL A 209 -7.90 -2.11 13.62
N GLU A 210 -9.18 -2.12 13.98
CA GLU A 210 -9.65 -2.77 15.21
C GLU A 210 -9.96 -4.23 14.92
N PRO A 211 -9.27 -5.18 15.58
CA PRO A 211 -9.52 -6.60 15.38
C PRO A 211 -10.95 -6.99 15.74
N GLY A 212 -11.60 -7.74 14.88
CA GLY A 212 -13.01 -8.10 15.05
C GLY A 212 -13.41 -9.42 14.41
N ARG A 213 -14.69 -9.81 14.63
CA ARG A 213 -15.28 -11.00 14.01
C ARG A 213 -15.88 -10.64 12.67
N HIS A 214 -15.43 -11.34 11.62
CA HIS A 214 -15.87 -11.14 10.25
C HIS A 214 -16.31 -12.45 9.60
N LYS A 215 -17.11 -12.33 8.54
CA LYS A 215 -17.46 -13.42 7.64
C LYS A 215 -16.82 -13.10 6.28
N ALA A 216 -16.08 -14.05 5.73
CA ALA A 216 -15.42 -13.86 4.46
C ALA A 216 -15.24 -15.17 3.70
N ALA A 217 -15.17 -15.09 2.39
CA ALA A 217 -14.54 -16.13 1.61
C ALA A 217 -13.02 -15.96 1.70
N ILE A 218 -12.32 -17.06 1.89
CA ILE A 218 -10.86 -17.13 2.04
C ILE A 218 -10.29 -17.74 0.77
N LEU A 219 -9.25 -17.13 0.22
CA LEU A 219 -8.49 -17.66 -0.89
C LEU A 219 -7.05 -17.89 -0.46
N PHE A 220 -6.54 -19.09 -0.73
CA PHE A 220 -5.12 -19.43 -0.67
C PHE A 220 -4.64 -19.80 -2.06
N ALA A 221 -3.50 -19.29 -2.45
CA ALA A 221 -2.80 -19.67 -3.67
C ALA A 221 -1.32 -19.92 -3.36
N ASP A 222 -0.74 -20.97 -3.93
CA ASP A 222 0.67 -21.31 -3.70
C ASP A 222 1.27 -21.98 -4.93
N LEU A 223 2.56 -21.72 -5.18
CA LEU A 223 3.28 -22.24 -6.34
C LEU A 223 3.68 -23.69 -6.11
N GLN A 224 3.18 -24.58 -6.95
CA GLN A 224 3.53 -26.01 -6.89
C GLN A 224 5.04 -26.21 -7.07
N ASP A 225 5.63 -27.06 -6.22
CA ASP A 225 7.05 -27.43 -6.29
C ASP A 225 8.03 -26.25 -6.28
N SER A 226 7.66 -25.13 -5.63
CA SER A 226 8.45 -23.89 -5.56
C SER A 226 9.90 -24.10 -5.11
N THR A 227 10.12 -25.02 -4.16
CA THR A 227 11.46 -25.41 -3.71
C THR A 227 12.28 -26.05 -4.84
N ALA A 228 11.68 -26.88 -5.68
CA ALA A 228 12.36 -27.50 -6.81
C ALA A 228 12.66 -26.45 -7.91
N ILE A 229 11.75 -25.52 -8.14
CA ILE A 229 11.93 -24.41 -9.08
C ILE A 229 13.05 -23.50 -8.60
N SER A 230 13.07 -23.11 -7.33
CA SER A 230 14.10 -22.24 -6.74
C SER A 230 15.51 -22.83 -6.81
N ARG A 231 15.64 -24.17 -6.73
CA ARG A 231 16.94 -24.86 -6.86
C ARG A 231 17.45 -24.94 -8.30
N ARG A 232 16.56 -24.87 -9.29
CA ARG A 232 16.92 -24.93 -10.72
C ARG A 232 17.20 -23.59 -11.33
N LEU A 233 16.64 -22.51 -10.78
CA LEU A 233 16.77 -21.16 -11.33
C LEU A 233 17.86 -20.36 -10.59
N PRO A 234 18.57 -19.46 -11.28
CA PRO A 234 19.35 -18.43 -10.60
C PRO A 234 18.44 -17.59 -9.68
N SER A 235 18.94 -17.21 -8.51
CA SER A 235 18.14 -16.50 -7.49
C SER A 235 17.44 -15.24 -8.04
N ALA A 236 18.09 -14.51 -8.93
CA ALA A 236 17.50 -13.32 -9.56
C ALA A 236 16.33 -13.67 -10.49
N ALA A 237 16.41 -14.78 -11.24
CA ALA A 237 15.34 -15.23 -12.12
C ALA A 237 14.15 -15.75 -11.30
N TYR A 238 14.42 -16.54 -10.25
CA TYR A 238 13.39 -17.00 -9.33
C TYR A 238 12.68 -15.84 -8.62
N PHE A 239 13.43 -14.86 -8.12
CA PHE A 239 12.83 -13.68 -7.50
C PHE A 239 11.95 -12.89 -8.48
N ARG A 240 12.39 -12.76 -9.74
CA ARG A 240 11.61 -12.09 -10.79
C ARG A 240 10.30 -12.82 -11.07
N LEU A 241 10.36 -14.16 -11.14
CA LEU A 241 9.17 -15.00 -11.31
C LEU A 241 8.17 -14.79 -10.18
N ILE A 242 8.61 -14.97 -8.94
CA ILE A 242 7.74 -14.82 -7.75
C ILE A 242 7.12 -13.41 -7.71
N ARG A 243 7.94 -12.37 -7.95
CA ARG A 243 7.44 -11.00 -7.98
C ARG A 243 6.38 -10.77 -9.05
N ALA A 244 6.58 -11.29 -10.26
CA ALA A 244 5.63 -11.14 -11.37
C ALA A 244 4.30 -11.86 -11.05
N MET A 245 4.39 -13.11 -10.56
CA MET A 245 3.20 -13.90 -10.20
C MET A 245 2.43 -13.28 -9.05
N THR A 246 3.10 -12.90 -7.96
CA THR A 246 2.42 -12.29 -6.80
C THR A 246 1.79 -10.95 -7.15
N THR A 247 2.43 -10.13 -7.99
CA THR A 247 1.83 -8.88 -8.48
C THR A 247 0.56 -9.15 -9.29
N ALA A 248 0.58 -10.11 -10.21
CA ALA A 248 -0.58 -10.46 -11.01
C ALA A 248 -1.74 -11.02 -10.16
N ILE A 249 -1.43 -11.80 -9.13
CA ILE A 249 -2.43 -12.32 -8.18
C ILE A 249 -3.05 -11.19 -7.36
N ASP A 250 -2.24 -10.25 -6.87
CA ASP A 250 -2.72 -9.10 -6.12
C ASP A 250 -3.71 -8.26 -6.95
N GLU A 251 -3.38 -8.01 -8.22
CA GLU A 251 -4.26 -7.30 -9.15
C GLU A 251 -5.60 -8.02 -9.36
N VAL A 252 -5.57 -9.34 -9.49
CA VAL A 252 -6.78 -10.17 -9.60
C VAL A 252 -7.65 -10.05 -8.34
N VAL A 253 -7.05 -10.14 -7.15
CA VAL A 253 -7.76 -10.06 -5.87
C VAL A 253 -8.38 -8.68 -5.69
N VAL A 254 -7.59 -7.63 -5.88
CA VAL A 254 -7.98 -6.25 -5.66
C VAL A 254 -9.07 -5.81 -6.63
N SER A 255 -8.97 -6.19 -7.91
CA SER A 255 -9.99 -5.87 -8.92
C SER A 255 -11.36 -6.52 -8.67
N ARG A 256 -11.45 -7.43 -7.69
CA ARG A 256 -12.69 -8.10 -7.25
C ARG A 256 -13.06 -7.75 -5.82
N ASP A 257 -12.65 -6.58 -5.35
CA ASP A 257 -12.90 -6.07 -4.00
C ASP A 257 -12.38 -6.97 -2.87
N GLY A 258 -11.37 -7.79 -3.15
CA GLY A 258 -10.66 -8.58 -2.17
C GLY A 258 -9.62 -7.77 -1.40
N ILE A 259 -9.20 -8.31 -0.26
CA ILE A 259 -8.07 -7.82 0.54
C ILE A 259 -6.95 -8.84 0.44
N VAL A 260 -5.78 -8.41 0.00
CA VAL A 260 -4.56 -9.23 0.08
C VAL A 260 -4.10 -9.25 1.54
N GLY A 261 -4.06 -10.43 2.13
CA GLY A 261 -3.69 -10.61 3.54
C GLY A 261 -2.18 -10.69 3.72
N LYS A 262 -1.60 -11.80 3.27
CA LYS A 262 -0.18 -12.11 3.51
C LYS A 262 0.44 -12.81 2.32
N HIS A 263 1.68 -12.43 2.01
CA HIS A 263 2.57 -13.22 1.17
C HIS A 263 3.51 -14.05 2.06
N ALA A 264 3.48 -15.35 1.90
CA ALA A 264 4.39 -16.27 2.57
C ALA A 264 5.28 -16.94 1.53
N GLY A 265 6.38 -16.28 1.18
CA GLY A 265 7.22 -16.73 0.07
C GLY A 265 6.53 -16.53 -1.28
N ASP A 266 6.16 -17.61 -1.91
CA ASP A 266 5.41 -17.73 -3.17
C ASP A 266 3.90 -17.87 -2.96
N GLY A 267 3.46 -18.08 -1.72
CA GLY A 267 2.05 -18.21 -1.37
C GLY A 267 1.37 -16.87 -1.09
N VAL A 268 0.10 -16.77 -1.45
CA VAL A 268 -0.77 -15.59 -1.24
C VAL A 268 -2.02 -16.02 -0.49
N THR A 269 -2.39 -15.21 0.50
CA THR A 269 -3.67 -15.33 1.21
C THR A 269 -4.51 -14.10 0.90
N ALA A 270 -5.79 -14.29 0.58
CA ALA A 270 -6.71 -13.18 0.34
C ALA A 270 -8.07 -13.42 0.99
N PHE A 271 -8.79 -12.34 1.24
CA PHE A 271 -10.09 -12.36 1.91
C PHE A 271 -11.10 -11.52 1.14
N PHE A 272 -12.31 -12.04 0.98
CA PHE A 272 -13.45 -11.36 0.38
C PHE A 272 -14.53 -11.19 1.45
N LEU A 273 -14.55 -10.01 2.09
CA LEU A 273 -15.40 -9.78 3.26
C LEU A 273 -16.86 -9.57 2.86
N ARG A 274 -17.76 -10.23 3.61
CA ARG A 274 -19.20 -10.08 3.40
C ARG A 274 -19.66 -8.62 3.56
N GLN A 275 -19.08 -7.89 4.48
CA GLN A 275 -19.47 -6.49 4.73
C GLN A 275 -19.12 -5.57 3.56
N ASP A 276 -17.99 -5.80 2.88
CA ASP A 276 -17.52 -4.96 1.77
C ASP A 276 -18.30 -5.27 0.49
N LEU A 277 -18.62 -6.55 0.26
CA LEU A 277 -19.34 -7.03 -0.92
C LEU A 277 -20.87 -7.05 -0.74
N GLY A 278 -21.36 -6.80 0.48
CA GLY A 278 -22.77 -6.66 0.82
C GLY A 278 -23.51 -7.97 1.11
N SER A 279 -23.05 -9.14 0.63
CA SER A 279 -23.66 -10.44 0.94
C SER A 279 -22.63 -11.58 0.97
N ALA A 280 -23.00 -12.69 1.60
CA ALA A 280 -22.17 -13.91 1.58
C ALA A 280 -22.07 -14.49 0.16
N SER A 281 -23.14 -14.41 -0.60
CA SER A 281 -23.19 -14.86 -1.99
C SER A 281 -22.24 -14.08 -2.89
N LYS A 282 -22.23 -12.76 -2.80
CA LYS A 282 -21.30 -11.92 -3.57
C LYS A 282 -19.83 -12.16 -3.15
N SER A 283 -19.57 -12.37 -1.86
CA SER A 283 -18.23 -12.74 -1.39
C SER A 283 -17.77 -14.09 -1.95
N ALA A 284 -18.63 -15.08 -1.95
CA ALA A 284 -18.35 -16.39 -2.53
C ALA A 284 -18.11 -16.28 -4.04
N ARG A 285 -18.95 -15.53 -4.74
CA ARG A 285 -18.80 -15.26 -6.18
C ARG A 285 -17.48 -14.60 -6.50
N ALA A 286 -17.14 -13.51 -5.82
CA ALA A 286 -15.89 -12.79 -6.05
C ALA A 286 -14.66 -13.68 -5.80
N ALA A 287 -14.68 -14.51 -4.76
CA ALA A 287 -13.61 -15.45 -4.46
C ALA A 287 -13.47 -16.55 -5.53
N ILE A 288 -14.57 -17.07 -6.06
CA ILE A 288 -14.54 -18.06 -7.16
C ILE A 288 -14.03 -17.43 -8.46
N GLU A 289 -14.50 -16.23 -8.81
CA GLU A 289 -14.00 -15.48 -9.96
C GLU A 289 -12.50 -15.18 -9.82
N ALA A 290 -12.05 -14.82 -8.61
CA ALA A 290 -10.64 -14.62 -8.33
C ALA A 290 -9.84 -15.92 -8.48
N ALA A 291 -10.32 -17.03 -7.92
CA ALA A 291 -9.63 -18.32 -8.00
C ALA A 291 -9.40 -18.78 -9.43
N ARG A 292 -10.42 -18.64 -10.31
CA ARG A 292 -10.29 -18.93 -11.75
C ARG A 292 -9.26 -18.03 -12.43
N ALA A 293 -9.28 -16.74 -12.12
CA ALA A 293 -8.38 -15.77 -12.74
C ALA A 293 -6.94 -15.83 -12.20
N VAL A 294 -6.73 -16.23 -10.96
CA VAL A 294 -5.39 -16.35 -10.33
C VAL A 294 -4.53 -17.35 -11.07
N ALA A 295 -5.04 -18.53 -11.40
CA ALA A 295 -4.29 -19.55 -12.13
C ALA A 295 -3.85 -19.03 -13.52
N GLU A 296 -4.75 -18.39 -14.24
CA GLU A 296 -4.46 -17.80 -15.57
C GLU A 296 -3.46 -16.64 -15.49
N ALA A 297 -3.65 -15.73 -14.54
CA ALA A 297 -2.77 -14.58 -14.33
C ALA A 297 -1.34 -15.01 -13.96
N ALA A 298 -1.22 -16.00 -13.06
CA ALA A 298 0.06 -16.57 -12.67
C ALA A 298 0.77 -17.27 -13.84
N ALA A 299 0.05 -18.05 -14.66
CA ALA A 299 0.59 -18.69 -15.85
C ALA A 299 1.06 -17.66 -16.89
N THR A 300 0.29 -16.59 -17.09
CA THR A 300 0.66 -15.48 -17.99
C THR A 300 1.93 -14.77 -17.52
N ALA A 301 2.03 -14.46 -16.23
CA ALA A 301 3.22 -13.85 -15.63
C ALA A 301 4.45 -14.76 -15.74
N ALA A 302 4.28 -16.08 -15.50
CA ALA A 302 5.35 -17.06 -15.64
C ALA A 302 5.84 -17.15 -17.10
N LYS A 303 4.92 -17.12 -18.06
CA LYS A 303 5.24 -17.12 -19.49
C LYS A 303 6.03 -15.87 -19.88
N GLN A 304 5.58 -14.69 -19.46
CA GLN A 304 6.28 -13.43 -19.76
C GLN A 304 7.73 -13.47 -19.22
N VAL A 305 7.93 -13.88 -17.97
CA VAL A 305 9.28 -14.00 -17.39
C VAL A 305 10.08 -15.09 -18.09
N GLY A 306 9.43 -16.18 -18.54
CA GLY A 306 10.04 -17.24 -19.34
C GLY A 306 10.55 -16.73 -20.69
N ASP A 307 9.73 -15.96 -21.40
CA ASP A 307 10.08 -15.36 -22.70
C ASP A 307 11.25 -14.34 -22.55
N GLU A 308 11.26 -13.57 -21.46
CA GLU A 308 12.33 -12.59 -21.16
C GLU A 308 13.66 -13.25 -20.76
N THR A 309 13.63 -14.36 -20.07
CA THR A 309 14.83 -14.96 -19.45
C THR A 309 15.33 -16.20 -20.16
N GLY A 310 14.47 -16.90 -20.88
CA GLY A 310 14.76 -18.22 -21.48
C GLY A 310 14.97 -19.35 -20.44
N LEU A 311 14.69 -19.10 -19.16
CA LEU A 311 15.05 -20.01 -18.05
C LEU A 311 13.85 -20.72 -17.41
N ILE A 312 12.64 -20.23 -17.64
CA ILE A 312 11.41 -20.73 -17.02
C ILE A 312 10.62 -21.52 -18.07
N GLN A 313 10.09 -22.64 -17.62
CA GLN A 313 9.17 -23.47 -18.42
C GLN A 313 7.74 -23.21 -17.91
N PRO A 314 6.95 -22.36 -18.61
CA PRO A 314 5.60 -21.98 -18.16
C PRO A 314 4.68 -23.19 -17.98
N GLU A 315 4.86 -24.24 -18.79
CA GLU A 315 4.04 -25.46 -18.78
C GLU A 315 4.22 -26.32 -17.52
N SER A 316 5.25 -26.04 -16.73
CA SER A 316 5.53 -26.70 -15.44
C SER A 316 5.42 -25.76 -14.24
N THR A 317 4.82 -24.58 -14.43
CA THR A 317 4.68 -23.57 -13.39
C THR A 317 3.21 -23.41 -13.03
N PHE A 318 2.76 -24.15 -12.02
CA PHE A 318 1.35 -24.23 -11.63
C PHE A 318 1.10 -23.47 -10.33
N MET A 319 0.07 -22.63 -10.32
CA MET A 319 -0.45 -22.00 -9.10
C MET A 319 -1.68 -22.77 -8.65
N ASN A 320 -1.56 -23.49 -7.53
CA ASN A 320 -2.67 -24.22 -6.92
C ASN A 320 -3.47 -23.31 -6.03
N VAL A 321 -4.78 -23.31 -6.16
CA VAL A 321 -5.69 -22.38 -5.46
C VAL A 321 -6.72 -23.17 -4.64
N ALA A 322 -7.08 -22.59 -3.48
CA ALA A 322 -8.25 -23.05 -2.73
C ALA A 322 -9.11 -21.85 -2.33
N VAL A 323 -10.42 -22.06 -2.29
CA VAL A 323 -11.37 -21.13 -1.70
C VAL A 323 -12.29 -21.84 -0.71
N HIS A 324 -12.48 -21.19 0.45
CA HIS A 324 -13.25 -21.74 1.55
C HIS A 324 -14.04 -20.64 2.26
N TRP A 325 -15.18 -21.01 2.88
CA TRP A 325 -16.01 -20.06 3.61
C TRP A 325 -15.65 -19.98 5.08
N GLY A 326 -15.28 -18.79 5.55
CA GLY A 326 -15.06 -18.48 6.95
C GLY A 326 -16.30 -17.83 7.57
N GLY A 327 -17.15 -18.64 8.20
CA GLY A 327 -18.38 -18.19 8.86
C GLY A 327 -18.15 -17.34 10.11
N THR A 328 -16.99 -17.51 10.75
CA THR A 328 -16.54 -16.72 11.91
C THR A 328 -15.01 -16.67 11.91
N LEU A 329 -14.45 -15.57 11.45
CA LEU A 329 -13.01 -15.30 11.47
C LEU A 329 -12.74 -14.15 12.43
N TYR A 330 -11.68 -14.26 13.21
CA TYR A 330 -11.17 -13.11 13.96
C TYR A 330 -10.08 -12.44 13.10
N MET A 331 -10.40 -11.29 12.53
CA MET A 331 -9.54 -10.60 11.56
C MET A 331 -9.08 -9.26 12.10
N GLY A 332 -7.88 -8.86 11.70
CA GLY A 332 -7.33 -7.57 12.06
C GLY A 332 -6.00 -7.32 11.35
N GLN A 333 -5.47 -6.14 11.60
CA GLN A 333 -4.15 -5.78 11.13
C GLN A 333 -3.09 -6.21 12.16
N LEU A 334 -2.02 -6.81 11.67
CA LEU A 334 -0.80 -7.04 12.44
C LEU A 334 0.29 -6.08 11.96
N VAL A 335 0.72 -5.22 12.88
CA VAL A 335 1.84 -4.30 12.64
C VAL A 335 3.04 -4.81 13.43
N THR A 336 4.03 -5.37 12.75
CA THR A 336 5.23 -5.91 13.39
C THR A 336 6.46 -5.52 12.60
N GLY A 337 7.43 -4.85 13.24
CA GLY A 337 8.75 -4.57 12.65
C GLY A 337 8.69 -3.88 11.28
N GLY A 338 7.78 -2.92 11.08
CA GLY A 338 7.62 -2.20 9.82
C GLY A 338 6.82 -2.95 8.74
N ARG A 339 6.08 -4.01 9.11
CA ARG A 339 5.16 -4.73 8.23
C ARG A 339 3.72 -4.52 8.69
N LEU A 340 2.85 -4.18 7.76
CA LEU A 340 1.41 -4.26 7.93
C LEU A 340 0.91 -5.48 7.16
N GLU A 341 0.25 -6.39 7.85
CA GLU A 341 -0.38 -7.56 7.26
C GLU A 341 -1.83 -7.65 7.76
N VAL A 342 -2.77 -7.92 6.88
CA VAL A 342 -4.11 -8.34 7.29
C VAL A 342 -4.06 -9.84 7.55
N THR A 343 -4.44 -10.23 8.73
CA THR A 343 -4.46 -11.64 9.13
C THR A 343 -5.82 -12.05 9.65
N ALA A 344 -6.12 -13.33 9.50
CA ALA A 344 -7.32 -13.94 10.06
C ALA A 344 -6.94 -15.16 10.91
N LEU A 345 -7.66 -15.35 12.00
CA LEU A 345 -7.54 -16.49 12.90
C LEU A 345 -8.87 -17.24 12.92
N GLY A 346 -8.81 -18.54 12.95
CA GLY A 346 -9.96 -19.44 12.99
C GLY A 346 -9.69 -20.74 12.23
N ASP A 347 -10.45 -21.77 12.54
CA ASP A 347 -10.29 -23.11 11.94
C ASP A 347 -10.42 -23.05 10.41
N ALA A 348 -11.35 -22.25 9.89
CA ALA A 348 -11.56 -22.09 8.46
C ALA A 348 -10.32 -21.60 7.68
N VAL A 349 -9.41 -20.83 8.32
CA VAL A 349 -8.15 -20.41 7.70
C VAL A 349 -7.22 -21.62 7.51
N ASN A 350 -7.12 -22.45 8.55
CA ASN A 350 -6.33 -23.68 8.49
C ASN A 350 -6.93 -24.69 7.51
N GLU A 351 -8.26 -24.82 7.50
CA GLU A 351 -9.00 -25.67 6.56
C GLU A 351 -8.73 -25.24 5.12
N CYS A 352 -8.81 -23.95 4.81
CA CYS A 352 -8.49 -23.42 3.48
C CYS A 352 -7.05 -23.74 3.05
N ALA A 353 -6.09 -23.60 3.97
CA ALA A 353 -4.69 -23.96 3.72
C ALA A 353 -4.54 -25.48 3.42
N ARG A 354 -5.29 -26.34 4.12
CA ARG A 354 -5.27 -27.81 3.85
C ARG A 354 -5.90 -28.15 2.50
N ILE A 355 -6.97 -27.47 2.12
CA ILE A 355 -7.58 -27.61 0.79
C ILE A 355 -6.56 -27.22 -0.28
N GLN A 356 -5.87 -26.11 -0.10
CA GLN A 356 -4.86 -25.63 -1.06
C GLN A 356 -3.68 -26.62 -1.18
N GLU A 357 -3.16 -27.14 -0.05
CA GLU A 357 -2.08 -28.16 -0.04
C GLU A 357 -2.46 -29.45 -0.79
N THR A 358 -3.75 -29.69 -1.03
CA THR A 358 -4.26 -30.87 -1.71
C THR A 358 -4.41 -30.66 -3.23
N ALA A 359 -4.60 -29.40 -3.67
CA ALA A 359 -4.72 -29.07 -5.08
C ALA A 359 -3.44 -29.41 -5.86
N ARG A 360 -3.56 -29.79 -7.12
CA ARG A 360 -2.46 -30.18 -8.01
C ARG A 360 -2.64 -29.57 -9.40
N ASP A 361 -1.52 -29.41 -10.08
CA ASP A 361 -1.45 -29.08 -11.51
C ASP A 361 -2.26 -27.85 -11.93
N GLY A 362 -2.29 -26.82 -11.03
CA GLY A 362 -3.02 -25.57 -11.25
C GLY A 362 -4.52 -25.67 -10.96
N GLU A 363 -4.95 -26.74 -10.28
CA GLU A 363 -6.35 -26.86 -9.85
C GLU A 363 -6.75 -25.75 -8.89
N ALA A 364 -8.00 -25.30 -9.04
CA ALA A 364 -8.68 -24.48 -8.05
C ALA A 364 -9.74 -25.33 -7.34
N LEU A 365 -9.51 -25.60 -6.06
CA LEU A 365 -10.45 -26.37 -5.20
C LEU A 365 -11.37 -25.41 -4.45
N VAL A 366 -12.65 -25.72 -4.45
CA VAL A 366 -13.65 -24.98 -3.68
C VAL A 366 -14.39 -25.88 -2.71
N SER A 367 -14.55 -25.39 -1.47
CA SER A 367 -15.31 -26.15 -0.47
C SER A 367 -16.81 -26.07 -0.71
N LYS A 368 -17.53 -27.12 -0.30
CA LYS A 368 -19.00 -27.15 -0.30
C LYS A 368 -19.58 -25.98 0.49
N SER A 369 -19.01 -25.67 1.65
CA SER A 369 -19.47 -24.55 2.51
C SER A 369 -19.41 -23.19 1.83
N LEU A 370 -18.50 -22.99 0.85
CA LEU A 370 -18.46 -21.79 0.05
C LEU A 370 -19.53 -21.81 -1.05
N ILE A 371 -19.68 -22.92 -1.79
CA ILE A 371 -20.71 -23.05 -2.84
C ILE A 371 -22.11 -22.83 -2.26
N GLU A 372 -22.37 -23.33 -1.06
CA GLU A 372 -23.65 -23.14 -0.36
C GLU A 372 -23.95 -21.70 0.07
N GLN A 373 -23.00 -20.78 -0.06
CA GLN A 373 -23.26 -19.34 0.13
C GLN A 373 -23.85 -18.66 -1.12
N LEU A 374 -23.74 -19.33 -2.29
CA LEU A 374 -24.20 -18.73 -3.55
C LEU A 374 -25.74 -18.69 -3.62
N GLU A 375 -26.27 -17.52 -3.89
CA GLU A 375 -27.64 -17.34 -4.32
C GLU A 375 -27.79 -17.68 -5.82
N VAL A 376 -29.01 -17.96 -6.26
CA VAL A 376 -29.29 -18.44 -7.62
C VAL A 376 -28.72 -17.54 -8.72
N GLU A 377 -28.76 -16.22 -8.52
CA GLU A 377 -28.25 -15.25 -9.51
C GLU A 377 -26.73 -15.31 -9.64
N ASP A 378 -26.03 -15.37 -8.52
CA ASP A 378 -24.55 -15.41 -8.49
C ASP A 378 -24.04 -16.76 -8.98
N ALA A 379 -24.71 -17.84 -8.60
CA ALA A 379 -24.41 -19.20 -9.11
C ALA A 379 -24.56 -19.28 -10.64
N ARG A 380 -25.64 -18.73 -11.15
CA ARG A 380 -25.89 -18.64 -12.61
C ARG A 380 -24.83 -17.80 -13.32
N ALA A 381 -24.42 -16.66 -12.74
CA ALA A 381 -23.38 -15.82 -13.32
C ALA A 381 -22.02 -16.55 -13.39
N LEU A 382 -21.75 -17.47 -12.46
CA LEU A 382 -20.56 -18.33 -12.45
C LEU A 382 -20.68 -19.55 -13.36
N GLY A 383 -21.87 -19.85 -13.90
CA GLY A 383 -22.17 -21.09 -14.60
C GLY A 383 -22.15 -22.33 -13.69
N ILE A 384 -22.40 -22.13 -12.40
CA ILE A 384 -22.46 -23.21 -11.39
C ILE A 384 -23.93 -23.54 -11.09
N ASP A 385 -24.26 -24.82 -11.12
CA ASP A 385 -25.52 -25.34 -10.57
C ASP A 385 -25.22 -25.91 -9.17
N PRO A 386 -25.54 -25.23 -8.08
CA PRO A 386 -25.21 -25.69 -6.73
C PRO A 386 -25.81 -27.06 -6.38
N ASP A 387 -26.94 -27.39 -6.95
CA ASP A 387 -27.64 -28.67 -6.73
C ASP A 387 -27.03 -29.84 -7.56
N GLY A 388 -26.32 -29.47 -8.64
CA GLY A 388 -25.65 -30.42 -9.54
C GLY A 388 -24.18 -30.69 -9.24
N VAL A 389 -23.56 -29.91 -8.30
CA VAL A 389 -22.12 -30.07 -7.98
C VAL A 389 -21.85 -31.38 -7.26
N VAL A 390 -20.89 -32.13 -7.77
CA VAL A 390 -20.39 -33.38 -7.12
C VAL A 390 -19.17 -33.02 -6.28
N TYR A 391 -19.25 -33.40 -5.01
CA TYR A 391 -18.17 -33.18 -4.04
C TYR A 391 -17.43 -34.48 -3.73
N ARG A 392 -16.14 -34.35 -3.41
CA ARG A 392 -15.31 -35.43 -2.84
C ARG A 392 -14.71 -34.92 -1.53
N ALA A 393 -14.57 -35.77 -0.57
CA ALA A 393 -13.83 -35.46 0.64
C ALA A 393 -12.34 -35.27 0.30
N ILE A 394 -11.64 -34.40 1.01
CA ILE A 394 -10.18 -34.24 0.84
C ILE A 394 -9.46 -35.58 0.96
N SER A 395 -9.92 -36.47 1.86
CA SER A 395 -9.37 -37.83 2.03
C SER A 395 -9.47 -38.72 0.79
N GLU A 396 -10.31 -38.37 -0.17
CA GLU A 396 -10.49 -39.11 -1.42
C GLU A 396 -9.64 -38.56 -2.58
N LEU A 397 -8.96 -37.46 -2.36
CA LEU A 397 -8.14 -36.81 -3.37
C LEU A 397 -6.69 -37.32 -3.34
N PRO A 398 -6.09 -37.60 -4.51
CA PRO A 398 -4.75 -38.20 -4.58
C PRO A 398 -3.64 -37.26 -4.06
N GLY A 399 -3.92 -35.94 -3.98
CA GLY A 399 -3.00 -34.94 -3.50
C GLY A 399 -3.01 -34.72 -1.99
N ALA A 400 -3.86 -35.42 -1.22
CA ALA A 400 -4.01 -35.23 0.20
C ALA A 400 -2.74 -35.54 0.99
N THR A 401 -2.21 -34.59 1.73
CA THR A 401 -1.07 -34.75 2.63
C THR A 401 -1.54 -35.39 3.96
N GLU A 402 -0.64 -36.02 4.73
CA GLU A 402 -0.99 -36.55 6.07
C GLU A 402 -1.60 -35.48 6.97
N LYS A 403 -1.12 -34.24 6.85
CA LYS A 403 -1.62 -33.08 7.59
C LYS A 403 -3.02 -32.68 7.13
N ALA A 404 -3.27 -32.66 5.82
CA ALA A 404 -4.59 -32.38 5.26
C ALA A 404 -5.61 -33.48 5.66
N LEU A 405 -5.20 -34.75 5.65
CA LEU A 405 -6.04 -35.88 6.11
C LEU A 405 -6.44 -35.70 7.57
N ARG A 406 -5.51 -35.38 8.44
CA ARG A 406 -5.76 -35.19 9.87
C ARG A 406 -6.66 -34.01 10.18
N ASP A 407 -6.38 -32.86 9.57
CA ASP A 407 -6.98 -31.57 9.95
C ASP A 407 -8.24 -31.23 9.14
N ALA A 408 -8.39 -31.74 7.92
CA ALA A 408 -9.44 -31.37 6.98
C ALA A 408 -9.97 -32.54 6.12
N GLY A 409 -9.60 -33.77 6.43
CA GLY A 409 -9.89 -34.96 5.60
C GLY A 409 -11.37 -35.19 5.26
N SER A 410 -12.30 -34.74 6.11
CA SER A 410 -13.75 -34.85 5.89
C SER A 410 -14.37 -33.70 5.13
N ILE A 411 -13.62 -32.62 4.83
CA ILE A 411 -14.16 -31.43 4.13
C ILE A 411 -14.49 -31.83 2.69
N PRO A 412 -15.74 -31.59 2.26
CA PRO A 412 -16.13 -31.83 0.87
C PRO A 412 -15.70 -30.67 -0.01
N VAL A 413 -15.03 -30.98 -1.11
CA VAL A 413 -14.53 -30.02 -2.10
C VAL A 413 -14.89 -30.46 -3.51
N THR A 414 -14.84 -29.51 -4.44
CA THR A 414 -14.96 -29.76 -5.87
C THR A 414 -13.90 -28.92 -6.61
N VAL A 415 -13.59 -29.30 -7.85
CA VAL A 415 -12.72 -28.52 -8.75
C VAL A 415 -13.56 -27.49 -9.49
N LEU A 416 -13.04 -26.23 -9.66
CA LEU A 416 -13.72 -25.14 -10.38
C LEU A 416 -13.58 -25.25 -11.90
#